data_de714e70cbcaa1491e62750dbce23c79
#
_entry.id   de714e70cbcaa1491e62750dbce23c79
#
_cell.length_a   1.000
_cell.length_b   1.000
_cell.length_c   1.000
_cell.angle_alpha   90.00
_cell.angle_beta   90.00
_cell.angle_gamma   90.00
#
_symmetry.space_group_name_H-M   'P 1'
#
loop_
_entity.id
_entity.type
_entity.pdbx_description
1 polymer ?
#
loop_
_entity_poly.entity_id
_entity_poly.type
_entity_poly.pdbx_seq_one_letter_code
_entity_poly.pdbx_strand_id
1 'polypeptide(L)'
;MRIRSTKRRVVVLALLPVLLATTGAAVPAEDTRPALRVTRFLGEQTLPHKMPFQDTTVGGLSGIDRDPRTGTWYFISDDRWRYQPPRFYTGALDIDRRTGRFDGVRLTGVAILRPPDGSSYPEYGKPGSPDPETIRFDPASGRVLWGSEGDRPDERTTVPVSRLTVRWAGRDGREAGELRVPRNLTMTDTDRGPRRNFGFEGLTFTPDGIAAIVEGPLYQDGEPVTAEHGAPARITVWNRGGSPRAQYAYPLDPLPAAPVPPARLSDSGVSEILALDSHRYLALERSWIEGAGYAARLYEIDLRGATNVLARDSLSTGPAYRPVTKRLVLDLTRFRPPAQNMESLAFGPRLASGECSLVLGSDDNFDPTETTRFLAFAARDC
;
A
#
# COMPACT_ATOMS: atom_id res chain seq x y z
N MET A 1 77.51 26.21 -65.29
CA MET A 1 77.45 26.27 -63.80
C MET A 1 75.98 26.52 -63.41
N ARG A 2 75.26 25.46 -62.99
CA ARG A 2 73.79 25.54 -62.69
C ARG A 2 73.61 25.56 -61.20
N ILE A 3 73.06 26.66 -60.67
CA ILE A 3 72.73 26.84 -59.26
C ILE A 3 71.34 26.20 -59.01
N ARG A 4 71.26 25.19 -58.11
CA ARG A 4 70.02 24.57 -57.67
C ARG A 4 69.43 25.40 -56.50
N SER A 5 68.25 25.92 -56.69
CA SER A 5 67.43 26.57 -55.65
C SER A 5 66.66 25.50 -54.87
N THR A 6 66.87 25.47 -53.54
CA THR A 6 66.18 24.59 -52.60
C THR A 6 65.00 25.38 -51.96
N LYS A 7 63.82 25.00 -52.37
CA LYS A 7 62.54 25.58 -51.66
C LYS A 7 62.31 24.88 -50.32
N ARG A 8 62.41 25.61 -49.23
CA ARG A 8 61.96 25.15 -47.91
C ARG A 8 60.45 25.23 -47.88
N ARG A 9 59.77 24.08 -47.57
CA ARG A 9 58.32 24.05 -47.23
C ARG A 9 58.19 24.31 -45.78
N VAL A 10 57.41 25.37 -45.40
CA VAL A 10 56.97 25.68 -44.05
C VAL A 10 55.66 24.87 -43.84
N VAL A 11 55.70 23.97 -42.88
CA VAL A 11 54.47 23.26 -42.41
C VAL A 11 53.88 24.06 -41.28
N VAL A 12 52.71 24.65 -41.50
CA VAL A 12 51.94 25.34 -40.45
C VAL A 12 51.06 24.26 -39.79
N LEU A 13 51.36 23.92 -38.55
CA LEU A 13 50.50 23.09 -37.70
C LEU A 13 49.36 23.97 -37.15
N ALA A 14 48.15 23.74 -37.61
CA ALA A 14 46.96 24.35 -37.02
C ALA A 14 46.52 23.53 -35.76
N LEU A 15 46.66 24.11 -34.60
CA LEU A 15 46.09 23.59 -33.35
C LEU A 15 44.62 23.95 -33.30
N LEU A 16 43.73 22.91 -33.43
CA LEU A 16 42.34 23.03 -33.14
C LEU A 16 42.12 22.96 -31.60
N PRO A 17 41.40 23.88 -30.98
CA PRO A 17 41.01 23.75 -29.58
C PRO A 17 39.92 22.68 -29.44
N VAL A 18 40.17 21.61 -28.67
CA VAL A 18 39.15 20.64 -28.23
C VAL A 18 38.34 21.31 -27.11
N LEU A 19 37.12 21.72 -27.46
CA LEU A 19 36.12 22.08 -26.43
C LEU A 19 35.64 20.79 -25.72
N LEU A 20 36.12 20.58 -24.50
CA LEU A 20 35.48 19.59 -23.60
C LEU A 20 34.11 20.16 -23.17
N ALA A 21 33.05 19.67 -23.77
CA ALA A 21 31.70 19.88 -23.26
C ALA A 21 31.51 19.05 -21.96
N THR A 22 31.63 19.68 -20.82
CA THR A 22 31.21 19.08 -19.55
C THR A 22 29.68 19.00 -19.56
N THR A 23 29.15 17.81 -19.83
CA THR A 23 27.75 17.52 -19.57
C THR A 23 27.53 17.51 -18.07
N GLY A 24 27.19 18.65 -17.51
CA GLY A 24 26.70 18.73 -16.15
C GLY A 24 25.43 17.88 -16.05
N ALA A 25 25.50 16.76 -15.33
CA ALA A 25 24.30 16.03 -14.92
C ALA A 25 23.43 17.01 -14.12
N ALA A 26 22.25 17.35 -14.64
CA ALA A 26 21.29 18.15 -13.93
C ALA A 26 20.95 17.42 -12.62
N VAL A 27 21.32 18.01 -11.49
CA VAL A 27 20.85 17.56 -10.18
C VAL A 27 19.33 17.72 -10.22
N PRO A 28 18.54 16.64 -9.96
CA PRO A 28 17.09 16.78 -9.91
C PRO A 28 16.75 17.89 -8.91
N ALA A 29 15.89 18.82 -9.32
CA ALA A 29 15.40 19.86 -8.40
C ALA A 29 14.80 19.17 -7.17
N GLU A 30 15.29 19.50 -5.98
CA GLU A 30 14.70 19.07 -4.73
C GLU A 30 13.24 19.55 -4.72
N ASP A 31 12.30 18.62 -4.51
CA ASP A 31 10.90 18.99 -4.35
C ASP A 31 10.79 19.79 -3.04
N THR A 32 10.58 21.08 -3.18
CA THR A 32 10.48 22.01 -2.04
C THR A 32 9.11 21.94 -1.34
N ARG A 33 8.19 21.05 -1.79
CA ARG A 33 6.91 20.92 -1.12
C ARG A 33 7.11 20.41 0.31
N PRO A 34 6.48 21.05 1.30
CA PRO A 34 6.59 20.61 2.67
C PRO A 34 6.01 19.21 2.83
N ALA A 35 6.57 18.47 3.76
CA ALA A 35 6.12 17.15 4.10
C ALA A 35 4.79 17.21 4.86
N LEU A 36 3.92 16.20 4.68
CA LEU A 36 2.65 16.11 5.38
C LEU A 36 2.83 16.15 6.89
N ARG A 37 1.99 16.93 7.57
CA ARG A 37 2.00 17.07 9.03
C ARG A 37 0.60 16.86 9.60
N VAL A 38 0.45 15.86 10.45
CA VAL A 38 -0.74 15.71 11.29
C VAL A 38 -0.76 16.85 12.32
N THR A 39 -1.88 17.56 12.40
CA THR A 39 -2.00 18.78 13.22
C THR A 39 -2.84 18.57 14.46
N ARG A 40 -3.89 17.73 14.39
CA ARG A 40 -4.77 17.43 15.51
C ARG A 40 -5.60 16.17 15.29
N PHE A 41 -6.02 15.53 16.35
CA PHE A 41 -7.01 14.46 16.37
C PHE A 41 -8.41 15.05 16.26
N LEU A 42 -9.27 14.47 15.41
CA LEU A 42 -10.63 14.95 15.13
C LEU A 42 -11.70 14.14 15.88
N GLY A 43 -11.37 12.94 16.33
CA GLY A 43 -12.25 12.02 17.02
C GLY A 43 -12.13 10.59 16.50
N GLU A 44 -12.87 9.72 17.16
CA GLU A 44 -12.99 8.31 16.81
C GLU A 44 -14.44 7.85 16.80
N GLN A 45 -14.70 6.82 16.01
CA GLN A 45 -15.98 6.12 15.95
C GLN A 45 -15.75 4.62 15.83
N THR A 46 -16.67 3.82 16.34
CA THR A 46 -16.61 2.36 16.29
C THR A 46 -17.88 1.77 15.70
N LEU A 47 -17.76 0.60 15.09
CA LEU A 47 -18.90 -0.24 14.76
C LEU A 47 -19.03 -1.36 15.80
N PRO A 48 -20.26 -1.79 16.12
CA PRO A 48 -20.46 -2.96 16.98
C PRO A 48 -19.85 -4.23 16.37
N HIS A 49 -19.22 -5.05 17.22
CA HIS A 49 -18.67 -6.34 16.80
C HIS A 49 -19.75 -7.20 16.15
N LYS A 50 -19.43 -7.76 14.98
CA LYS A 50 -20.32 -8.61 14.17
C LYS A 50 -21.71 -8.01 13.97
N MET A 51 -21.77 -6.70 13.73
CA MET A 51 -23.02 -5.99 13.48
C MET A 51 -23.78 -6.61 12.30
N PRO A 52 -25.05 -7.01 12.44
CA PRO A 52 -25.83 -7.46 11.29
C PRO A 52 -26.20 -6.28 10.38
N PHE A 53 -26.03 -6.45 9.08
CA PHE A 53 -26.39 -5.46 8.07
C PHE A 53 -26.75 -6.12 6.73
N GLN A 54 -28.01 -5.97 6.29
CA GLN A 54 -28.52 -6.47 4.99
C GLN A 54 -28.10 -7.94 4.73
N ASP A 55 -28.48 -8.85 5.61
CA ASP A 55 -28.17 -10.29 5.57
C ASP A 55 -26.68 -10.63 5.61
N THR A 56 -25.84 -9.70 6.03
CA THR A 56 -24.40 -9.90 6.24
C THR A 56 -24.00 -9.60 7.68
N THR A 57 -22.83 -10.13 8.06
CA THR A 57 -22.14 -9.82 9.30
C THR A 57 -21.03 -8.83 8.98
N VAL A 58 -21.05 -7.64 9.58
CA VAL A 58 -20.01 -6.62 9.42
C VAL A 58 -18.83 -6.95 10.34
N GLY A 59 -17.65 -6.92 9.81
CA GLY A 59 -16.36 -7.15 10.46
C GLY A 59 -15.28 -7.34 9.40
N GLY A 60 -14.03 -7.48 9.83
CA GLY A 60 -12.94 -7.65 8.90
C GLY A 60 -12.80 -6.46 7.94
N LEU A 61 -12.94 -5.22 8.41
CA LEU A 61 -12.88 -4.04 7.53
C LEU A 61 -11.43 -3.58 7.35
N SER A 62 -10.71 -4.29 6.47
CA SER A 62 -9.29 -4.10 6.21
C SER A 62 -8.96 -2.90 5.30
N GLY A 63 -9.85 -2.52 4.38
CA GLY A 63 -9.61 -1.41 3.45
C GLY A 63 -10.74 -0.40 3.40
N ILE A 64 -10.40 0.90 3.26
CA ILE A 64 -11.38 1.99 3.09
C ILE A 64 -10.98 2.96 1.98
N ASP A 65 -11.98 3.57 1.33
CA ASP A 65 -11.78 4.74 0.48
C ASP A 65 -13.05 5.59 0.39
N ARG A 66 -12.94 6.76 -0.22
CA ARG A 66 -14.02 7.72 -0.33
C ARG A 66 -14.17 8.27 -1.75
N ASP A 67 -15.38 8.26 -2.27
CA ASP A 67 -15.71 9.06 -3.47
C ASP A 67 -15.71 10.56 -3.11
N PRO A 68 -14.75 11.35 -3.62
CA PRO A 68 -14.66 12.77 -3.28
C PRO A 68 -15.84 13.61 -3.81
N ARG A 69 -16.60 13.10 -4.80
CA ARG A 69 -17.73 13.79 -5.42
C ARG A 69 -19.02 13.63 -4.64
N THR A 70 -19.33 12.41 -4.21
CA THR A 70 -20.58 12.08 -3.51
C THR A 70 -20.42 12.07 -2.01
N GLY A 71 -19.18 11.88 -1.52
CA GLY A 71 -18.90 11.67 -0.11
C GLY A 71 -19.15 10.24 0.36
N THR A 72 -19.53 9.33 -0.52
CA THR A 72 -19.73 7.90 -0.20
C THR A 72 -18.42 7.25 0.18
N TRP A 73 -18.40 6.55 1.30
CA TRP A 73 -17.29 5.70 1.72
C TRP A 73 -17.51 4.27 1.29
N TYR A 74 -16.42 3.59 1.00
CA TYR A 74 -16.34 2.18 0.65
C TYR A 74 -15.49 1.49 1.70
N PHE A 75 -15.92 0.29 2.14
CA PHE A 75 -15.26 -0.51 3.17
C PHE A 75 -15.21 -1.95 2.67
N ILE A 76 -14.04 -2.52 2.43
CA ILE A 76 -13.93 -3.92 2.03
C ILE A 76 -13.78 -4.80 3.26
N SER A 77 -14.32 -6.02 3.20
CA SER A 77 -14.21 -7.00 4.27
C SER A 77 -13.29 -8.14 3.83
N ASP A 78 -12.34 -8.49 4.68
CA ASP A 78 -11.41 -9.63 4.55
C ASP A 78 -12.06 -10.99 4.86
N ASP A 79 -13.38 -11.01 5.01
CA ASP A 79 -14.14 -12.25 5.19
C ASP A 79 -13.96 -13.18 3.99
N ARG A 80 -12.98 -14.02 4.06
CA ARG A 80 -12.58 -15.02 3.06
C ARG A 80 -13.70 -16.03 2.72
N TRP A 81 -14.96 -15.60 2.74
CA TRP A 81 -16.11 -16.51 2.63
C TRP A 81 -16.24 -17.45 3.84
N ARG A 82 -15.87 -16.97 5.03
CA ARG A 82 -16.08 -17.70 6.30
C ARG A 82 -17.49 -17.52 6.83
N TYR A 83 -18.02 -16.29 6.72
CA TYR A 83 -19.38 -15.91 7.12
C TYR A 83 -20.28 -15.73 5.90
N GLN A 84 -19.89 -14.85 4.97
CA GLN A 84 -20.61 -14.56 3.74
C GLN A 84 -19.61 -14.35 2.59
N PRO A 85 -20.12 -14.33 1.31
CA PRO A 85 -19.27 -14.07 0.16
C PRO A 85 -18.43 -12.79 0.28
N PRO A 86 -17.26 -12.74 -0.37
CA PRO A 86 -16.42 -11.53 -0.47
C PRO A 86 -17.26 -10.34 -0.86
N ARG A 87 -17.10 -9.21 -0.17
CA ARG A 87 -17.99 -8.04 -0.27
C ARG A 87 -17.32 -6.75 0.11
N PHE A 88 -17.91 -5.66 -0.30
CA PHE A 88 -17.63 -4.35 0.26
C PHE A 88 -18.94 -3.66 0.69
N TYR A 89 -18.82 -2.78 1.65
CA TYR A 89 -19.92 -1.95 2.11
C TYR A 89 -19.78 -0.53 1.56
N THR A 90 -20.90 0.18 1.47
CA THR A 90 -20.92 1.63 1.31
C THR A 90 -21.45 2.28 2.56
N GLY A 91 -21.06 3.54 2.81
CA GLY A 91 -21.48 4.23 4.02
C GLY A 91 -21.10 5.69 4.07
N ALA A 92 -21.15 6.24 5.26
CA ALA A 92 -20.70 7.59 5.58
C ALA A 92 -19.86 7.60 6.86
N LEU A 93 -18.81 8.39 6.87
CA LEU A 93 -18.11 8.86 8.05
C LEU A 93 -18.44 10.35 8.21
N ASP A 94 -19.20 10.68 9.23
CA ASP A 94 -19.78 12.01 9.43
C ASP A 94 -18.73 12.94 10.09
N ILE A 95 -17.83 13.49 9.25
CA ILE A 95 -16.82 14.47 9.66
C ILE A 95 -17.32 15.87 9.29
N ASP A 96 -17.64 16.69 10.30
CA ASP A 96 -18.06 18.07 10.10
C ASP A 96 -16.92 18.91 9.52
N ARG A 97 -17.10 19.42 8.31
CA ARG A 97 -16.05 20.15 7.59
C ARG A 97 -15.65 21.45 8.26
N ARG A 98 -16.55 22.09 9.02
CA ARG A 98 -16.30 23.38 9.66
C ARG A 98 -15.53 23.22 10.97
N THR A 99 -15.91 22.26 11.80
CA THR A 99 -15.30 22.01 13.12
C THR A 99 -14.23 20.95 13.07
N GLY A 100 -14.30 20.03 12.11
CA GLY A 100 -13.51 18.82 12.01
C GLY A 100 -14.00 17.70 12.92
N ARG A 101 -15.08 17.89 13.71
CA ARG A 101 -15.57 16.87 14.63
C ARG A 101 -16.01 15.62 13.86
N PHE A 102 -15.60 14.45 14.31
CA PHE A 102 -16.01 13.16 13.76
C PHE A 102 -17.18 12.62 14.60
N ASP A 103 -18.39 12.66 14.05
CA ASP A 103 -19.64 12.50 14.78
C ASP A 103 -20.27 11.12 14.65
N GLY A 104 -19.91 10.34 13.61
CA GLY A 104 -20.56 9.05 13.42
C GLY A 104 -20.02 8.25 12.24
N VAL A 105 -20.34 6.96 12.25
CA VAL A 105 -20.15 6.01 11.16
C VAL A 105 -21.47 5.27 10.93
N ARG A 106 -21.87 5.13 9.65
CA ARG A 106 -23.08 4.37 9.30
C ARG A 106 -22.90 3.73 7.93
N LEU A 107 -23.34 2.49 7.79
CA LEU A 107 -23.40 1.78 6.54
C LEU A 107 -24.70 2.12 5.80
N THR A 108 -24.67 2.11 4.46
CA THR A 108 -25.82 2.44 3.60
C THR A 108 -26.13 1.36 2.57
N GLY A 109 -25.18 0.46 2.30
CA GLY A 109 -25.35 -0.63 1.33
C GLY A 109 -24.24 -1.66 1.44
N VAL A 110 -24.45 -2.80 0.77
CA VAL A 110 -23.47 -3.87 0.59
C VAL A 110 -23.50 -4.35 -0.85
N ALA A 111 -22.33 -4.66 -1.41
CA ALA A 111 -22.17 -5.27 -2.72
C ALA A 111 -21.31 -6.53 -2.60
N ILE A 112 -21.84 -7.64 -3.09
CA ILE A 112 -21.12 -8.92 -3.14
C ILE A 112 -20.19 -8.91 -4.35
N LEU A 113 -18.89 -9.14 -4.10
CA LEU A 113 -17.91 -9.30 -5.16
C LEU A 113 -18.17 -10.60 -5.93
N ARG A 114 -18.12 -10.51 -7.25
CA ARG A 114 -18.45 -11.63 -8.16
C ARG A 114 -17.49 -11.69 -9.34
N PRO A 115 -17.15 -12.89 -9.83
CA PRO A 115 -16.45 -13.05 -11.10
C PRO A 115 -17.21 -12.40 -12.28
N PRO A 116 -16.55 -12.28 -13.46
CA PRO A 116 -17.15 -11.63 -14.64
C PRO A 116 -18.43 -12.29 -15.14
N ASP A 117 -18.59 -13.60 -14.93
CA ASP A 117 -19.80 -14.37 -15.30
C ASP A 117 -20.97 -14.17 -14.32
N GLY A 118 -20.74 -13.49 -13.19
CA GLY A 118 -21.75 -13.22 -12.15
C GLY A 118 -21.96 -14.36 -11.15
N SER A 119 -21.20 -15.44 -11.24
CA SER A 119 -21.19 -16.53 -10.25
C SER A 119 -20.67 -16.03 -8.88
N SER A 120 -20.60 -16.90 -7.90
CA SER A 120 -19.91 -16.63 -6.64
C SER A 120 -18.44 -17.00 -6.74
N TYR A 121 -17.56 -16.27 -6.06
CA TYR A 121 -16.20 -16.75 -5.79
C TYR A 121 -16.25 -18.05 -4.97
N PRO A 122 -15.21 -18.92 -5.05
CA PRO A 122 -15.11 -20.10 -4.22
C PRO A 122 -15.03 -19.74 -2.73
N GLU A 123 -15.59 -20.62 -1.90
CA GLU A 123 -15.49 -20.54 -0.44
C GLU A 123 -14.02 -20.64 0.04
N TYR A 124 -13.75 -20.16 1.24
CA TYR A 124 -12.45 -20.28 1.89
C TYR A 124 -11.90 -21.72 1.84
N GLY A 125 -10.62 -21.83 1.55
CA GLY A 125 -9.93 -23.12 1.44
C GLY A 125 -10.17 -23.85 0.13
N LYS A 126 -10.85 -23.24 -0.84
CA LYS A 126 -10.99 -23.77 -2.20
C LYS A 126 -10.05 -23.05 -3.17
N PRO A 127 -9.59 -23.71 -4.26
CA PRO A 127 -8.77 -23.06 -5.27
C PRO A 127 -9.44 -21.80 -5.83
N GLY A 128 -8.72 -20.66 -5.84
CA GLY A 128 -9.23 -19.39 -6.34
C GLY A 128 -10.13 -18.62 -5.37
N SER A 129 -10.26 -19.07 -4.11
CA SER A 129 -10.86 -18.26 -3.04
C SER A 129 -10.09 -16.94 -2.90
N PRO A 130 -10.73 -15.78 -2.97
CA PRO A 130 -10.07 -14.50 -2.76
C PRO A 130 -9.95 -14.20 -1.26
N ASP A 131 -9.01 -13.33 -0.96
CA ASP A 131 -8.75 -12.75 0.33
C ASP A 131 -8.69 -11.23 0.18
N PRO A 132 -9.83 -10.52 0.25
CA PRO A 132 -9.88 -9.09 -0.06
C PRO A 132 -9.31 -8.26 1.08
N GLU A 133 -8.28 -7.43 0.81
CA GLU A 133 -7.63 -6.62 1.84
C GLU A 133 -7.79 -5.12 1.61
N THR A 134 -7.75 -4.66 0.39
CA THR A 134 -7.72 -3.23 0.10
C THR A 134 -8.71 -2.83 -0.99
N ILE A 135 -9.24 -1.61 -0.91
CA ILE A 135 -10.20 -1.05 -1.87
C ILE A 135 -9.91 0.41 -2.17
N ARG A 136 -10.05 0.79 -3.46
CA ARG A 136 -10.01 2.19 -3.91
C ARG A 136 -11.16 2.48 -4.87
N PHE A 137 -11.74 3.64 -4.76
CA PHE A 137 -12.78 4.12 -5.67
C PHE A 137 -12.17 5.04 -6.74
N ASP A 138 -12.36 4.70 -8.01
CA ASP A 138 -11.96 5.56 -9.13
C ASP A 138 -13.10 6.52 -9.51
N PRO A 139 -12.98 7.80 -9.18
CA PRO A 139 -14.01 8.77 -9.55
C PRO A 139 -14.13 9.00 -11.06
N ALA A 140 -13.13 8.64 -11.87
CA ALA A 140 -13.19 8.82 -13.31
C ALA A 140 -14.07 7.75 -13.98
N SER A 141 -13.97 6.50 -13.59
CA SER A 141 -14.76 5.39 -14.13
C SER A 141 -16.01 5.06 -13.31
N GLY A 142 -16.08 5.50 -12.04
CA GLY A 142 -17.13 5.13 -11.10
C GLY A 142 -17.05 3.67 -10.62
N ARG A 143 -15.88 3.03 -10.76
CA ARG A 143 -15.61 1.65 -10.36
C ARG A 143 -14.78 1.62 -9.08
N VAL A 144 -14.75 0.46 -8.45
CA VAL A 144 -13.79 0.15 -7.39
C VAL A 144 -12.64 -0.69 -7.95
N LEU A 145 -11.47 -0.51 -7.37
CA LEU A 145 -10.30 -1.36 -7.54
C LEU A 145 -10.02 -2.00 -6.20
N TRP A 146 -9.86 -3.32 -6.15
CA TRP A 146 -9.63 -4.04 -4.91
C TRP A 146 -8.50 -5.04 -5.05
N GLY A 147 -7.74 -5.23 -3.98
CA GLY A 147 -6.65 -6.19 -3.87
C GLY A 147 -7.07 -7.45 -3.14
N SER A 148 -6.49 -8.57 -3.54
CA SER A 148 -6.56 -9.83 -2.81
C SER A 148 -5.14 -10.31 -2.59
N GLU A 149 -4.80 -10.62 -1.35
CA GLU A 149 -3.46 -11.10 -0.99
C GLU A 149 -3.20 -12.55 -1.41
N GLY A 150 -4.23 -13.27 -1.83
CA GLY A 150 -4.13 -14.69 -2.14
C GLY A 150 -3.99 -15.56 -0.88
N ASP A 151 -3.67 -16.83 -1.07
CA ASP A 151 -3.40 -17.77 0.03
C ASP A 151 -2.45 -18.88 -0.43
N ARG A 152 -1.80 -19.56 0.50
CA ARG A 152 -0.88 -20.67 0.24
C ARG A 152 -0.73 -21.57 1.45
N PRO A 153 -0.33 -22.83 1.26
CA PRO A 153 -0.02 -23.70 2.40
C PRO A 153 1.20 -23.18 3.16
N ASP A 154 1.17 -23.36 4.46
CA ASP A 154 2.27 -23.17 5.40
C ASP A 154 2.25 -24.28 6.46
N GLU A 155 3.04 -24.16 7.50
CA GLU A 155 3.08 -25.11 8.63
C GLU A 155 1.75 -25.22 9.40
N ARG A 156 0.86 -24.24 9.26
CA ARG A 156 -0.42 -24.12 9.97
C ARG A 156 -1.62 -24.59 9.15
N THR A 157 -1.50 -24.64 7.83
CA THR A 157 -2.63 -24.95 6.95
C THR A 157 -2.20 -25.58 5.63
N THR A 158 -3.11 -26.38 5.06
CA THR A 158 -2.94 -27.03 3.76
C THR A 158 -3.83 -26.43 2.68
N VAL A 159 -4.22 -25.15 2.82
CA VAL A 159 -5.02 -24.45 1.81
C VAL A 159 -4.33 -24.49 0.44
N PRO A 160 -5.08 -24.56 -0.66
CA PRO A 160 -4.50 -24.51 -1.99
C PRO A 160 -3.95 -23.12 -2.28
N VAL A 161 -2.94 -23.04 -3.15
CA VAL A 161 -2.40 -21.77 -3.62
C VAL A 161 -3.48 -20.98 -4.35
N SER A 162 -3.77 -19.78 -3.87
CA SER A 162 -4.59 -18.75 -4.52
C SER A 162 -3.70 -17.55 -4.81
N ARG A 163 -3.73 -17.03 -6.05
CA ARG A 163 -2.80 -15.98 -6.48
C ARG A 163 -3.19 -14.59 -5.96
N LEU A 164 -2.20 -13.72 -5.81
CA LEU A 164 -2.43 -12.30 -5.62
C LEU A 164 -3.16 -11.73 -6.83
N THR A 165 -4.10 -10.83 -6.59
CA THR A 165 -4.81 -10.13 -7.67
C THR A 165 -5.12 -8.69 -7.29
N VAL A 166 -5.21 -7.82 -8.31
CA VAL A 166 -5.79 -6.48 -8.19
C VAL A 166 -6.85 -6.36 -9.28
N ARG A 167 -8.11 -6.22 -8.89
CA ARG A 167 -9.27 -6.35 -9.76
C ARG A 167 -10.14 -5.10 -9.77
N TRP A 168 -10.62 -4.75 -10.94
CA TRP A 168 -11.70 -3.79 -11.10
C TRP A 168 -13.05 -4.45 -10.86
N ALA A 169 -13.95 -3.74 -10.18
CA ALA A 169 -15.34 -4.15 -10.07
C ALA A 169 -16.29 -2.95 -10.24
N GLY A 170 -17.49 -3.23 -10.73
CA GLY A 170 -18.58 -2.27 -10.69
C GLY A 170 -19.03 -1.97 -9.25
N ARG A 171 -19.88 -0.98 -9.07
CA ARG A 171 -20.52 -0.71 -7.76
C ARG A 171 -21.45 -1.83 -7.31
N ASP A 172 -21.87 -2.67 -8.21
CA ASP A 172 -22.64 -3.90 -7.98
C ASP A 172 -21.75 -5.09 -7.55
N GLY A 173 -20.44 -4.90 -7.48
CA GLY A 173 -19.45 -5.90 -7.11
C GLY A 173 -18.99 -6.81 -8.26
N ARG A 174 -19.53 -6.68 -9.47
CA ARG A 174 -19.14 -7.52 -10.61
C ARG A 174 -17.77 -7.15 -11.15
N GLU A 175 -16.87 -8.14 -11.28
CA GLU A 175 -15.52 -7.95 -11.81
C GLU A 175 -15.56 -7.41 -13.25
N ALA A 176 -14.70 -6.43 -13.53
CA ALA A 176 -14.61 -5.72 -14.80
C ALA A 176 -13.19 -5.68 -15.38
N GLY A 177 -12.29 -6.49 -14.87
CA GLY A 177 -10.91 -6.63 -15.31
C GLY A 177 -9.92 -6.76 -14.17
N GLU A 178 -8.67 -7.04 -14.53
CA GLU A 178 -7.60 -7.33 -13.57
C GLU A 178 -6.28 -6.68 -14.05
N LEU A 179 -5.46 -6.23 -13.10
CA LEU A 179 -4.11 -5.75 -13.39
C LEU A 179 -3.14 -6.93 -13.56
N ARG A 180 -2.13 -6.74 -14.40
CA ARG A 180 -1.07 -7.74 -14.56
C ARG A 180 -0.15 -7.74 -13.35
N VAL A 181 -0.12 -8.82 -12.59
CA VAL A 181 0.81 -9.00 -11.47
C VAL A 181 2.21 -9.36 -11.99
N PRO A 182 3.31 -8.73 -11.49
CA PRO A 182 4.68 -9.07 -11.85
C PRO A 182 5.04 -10.52 -11.51
N ARG A 183 5.91 -11.14 -12.34
CA ARG A 183 6.30 -12.55 -12.16
C ARG A 183 7.00 -12.85 -10.83
N ASN A 184 7.75 -11.88 -10.28
CA ASN A 184 8.42 -12.04 -8.99
C ASN A 184 7.45 -12.06 -7.79
N LEU A 185 6.18 -11.68 -8.00
CA LEU A 185 5.09 -11.80 -7.03
C LEU A 185 4.23 -13.07 -7.23
N THR A 186 4.64 -13.97 -8.14
CA THR A 186 3.91 -15.23 -8.32
C THR A 186 4.03 -16.08 -7.08
N MET A 187 2.90 -16.34 -6.42
CA MET A 187 2.80 -17.23 -5.28
C MET A 187 2.82 -18.68 -5.76
N THR A 188 3.59 -19.52 -5.10
CA THR A 188 3.71 -20.95 -5.40
C THR A 188 3.62 -21.76 -4.09
N ASP A 189 3.62 -23.07 -4.17
CA ASP A 189 3.72 -24.00 -3.02
C ASP A 189 5.15 -24.18 -2.50
N THR A 190 6.12 -23.51 -3.10
CA THR A 190 7.54 -23.50 -2.69
C THR A 190 7.92 -22.13 -2.10
N ASP A 191 9.11 -21.99 -1.53
CA ASP A 191 9.62 -20.75 -0.92
C ASP A 191 9.91 -19.66 -1.96
N ARG A 192 8.83 -19.23 -2.64
CA ARG A 192 8.84 -18.20 -3.67
C ARG A 192 7.54 -17.36 -3.64
N GLY A 193 7.68 -16.09 -3.98
CA GLY A 193 6.58 -15.12 -3.92
C GLY A 193 6.28 -14.67 -2.50
N PRO A 194 5.13 -14.03 -2.28
CA PRO A 194 4.68 -13.63 -0.95
C PRO A 194 4.55 -14.83 0.00
N ARG A 195 4.84 -14.59 1.24
CA ARG A 195 4.47 -15.51 2.32
C ARG A 195 2.96 -15.50 2.49
N ARG A 196 2.45 -16.49 3.17
CA ARG A 196 1.05 -16.53 3.55
C ARG A 196 0.73 -15.33 4.43
N ASN A 197 -0.37 -14.64 4.16
CA ASN A 197 -0.80 -13.43 4.87
C ASN A 197 0.24 -12.29 4.81
N PHE A 198 0.94 -12.15 3.66
CA PHE A 198 1.89 -11.09 3.34
C PHE A 198 1.75 -10.66 1.87
N GLY A 199 0.55 -10.77 1.34
CA GLY A 199 0.22 -10.41 -0.03
C GLY A 199 -0.01 -8.92 -0.24
N PHE A 200 -0.94 -8.55 -1.14
CA PHE A 200 -1.30 -7.16 -1.36
C PHE A 200 -2.20 -6.63 -0.24
N GLU A 201 -1.67 -5.75 0.58
CA GLU A 201 -2.38 -5.05 1.64
C GLU A 201 -2.74 -3.61 1.24
N GLY A 202 -1.78 -2.85 0.74
CA GLY A 202 -1.98 -1.45 0.40
C GLY A 202 -2.16 -1.20 -1.09
N LEU A 203 -3.10 -0.32 -1.45
CA LEU A 203 -3.42 0.06 -2.82
C LEU A 203 -3.70 1.55 -2.91
N THR A 204 -3.26 2.22 -3.98
CA THR A 204 -3.58 3.64 -4.20
C THR A 204 -3.60 4.02 -5.68
N PHE A 205 -4.45 4.97 -6.04
CA PHE A 205 -4.33 5.67 -7.31
C PHE A 205 -3.27 6.77 -7.22
N THR A 206 -2.49 6.90 -8.28
CA THR A 206 -1.55 8.01 -8.46
C THR A 206 -1.98 8.85 -9.67
N PRO A 207 -1.49 10.09 -9.84
CA PRO A 207 -1.76 10.88 -11.04
C PRO A 207 -1.45 10.13 -12.34
N ASP A 208 -0.43 9.26 -12.34
CA ASP A 208 0.08 8.58 -13.53
C ASP A 208 -0.35 7.11 -13.63
N GLY A 209 -0.97 6.55 -12.61
CA GLY A 209 -1.32 5.13 -12.60
C GLY A 209 -1.88 4.61 -11.29
N ILE A 210 -1.39 3.46 -10.89
CA ILE A 210 -1.80 2.71 -9.71
C ILE A 210 -0.55 2.21 -8.99
N ALA A 211 -0.55 2.18 -7.68
CA ALA A 211 0.49 1.53 -6.89
C ALA A 211 -0.13 0.59 -5.85
N ALA A 212 0.53 -0.53 -5.59
CA ALA A 212 0.20 -1.43 -4.49
C ALA A 212 1.47 -1.92 -3.80
N ILE A 213 1.36 -2.27 -2.54
CA ILE A 213 2.44 -2.84 -1.74
C ILE A 213 2.06 -4.23 -1.25
N VAL A 214 3.03 -5.15 -1.24
CA VAL A 214 2.91 -6.39 -0.47
C VAL A 214 3.25 -6.09 0.99
N GLU A 215 2.60 -6.75 1.92
CA GLU A 215 2.73 -6.44 3.35
C GLU A 215 4.16 -6.63 3.85
N GLY A 216 4.81 -7.71 3.46
CA GLY A 216 6.14 -8.06 3.96
C GLY A 216 7.11 -8.56 2.90
N PRO A 217 8.27 -9.09 3.32
CA PRO A 217 9.27 -9.59 2.39
C PRO A 217 8.80 -10.85 1.66
N LEU A 218 9.10 -10.92 0.35
CA LEU A 218 8.97 -12.17 -0.38
C LEU A 218 9.96 -13.20 0.17
N TYR A 219 9.67 -14.51 -0.01
CA TYR A 219 10.61 -15.56 0.37
C TYR A 219 12.01 -15.33 -0.20
N GLN A 220 12.10 -14.94 -1.47
CA GLN A 220 13.37 -14.68 -2.14
C GLN A 220 14.03 -13.35 -1.74
N ASP A 221 13.36 -12.49 -0.98
CA ASP A 221 13.88 -11.17 -0.58
C ASP A 221 14.49 -11.16 0.83
N GLY A 222 14.31 -12.22 1.60
CA GLY A 222 14.89 -12.36 2.94
C GLY A 222 13.88 -12.77 4.00
N GLU A 223 14.32 -12.75 5.25
CA GLU A 223 13.49 -13.12 6.39
C GLU A 223 12.51 -12.01 6.79
N PRO A 224 11.41 -12.36 7.46
CA PRO A 224 10.50 -11.39 8.07
C PRO A 224 11.19 -10.47 9.08
N VAL A 225 10.50 -9.39 9.42
CA VAL A 225 10.94 -8.41 10.43
C VAL A 225 11.12 -9.08 11.78
N THR A 226 12.19 -8.70 12.50
CA THR A 226 12.42 -9.05 13.92
C THR A 226 12.61 -7.80 14.76
N ALA A 227 12.88 -7.97 16.06
CA ALA A 227 13.23 -6.84 16.92
C ALA A 227 14.62 -6.25 16.60
N GLU A 228 15.50 -7.05 15.97
CA GLU A 228 16.87 -6.66 15.65
C GLU A 228 17.01 -6.08 14.24
N HIS A 229 16.18 -6.48 13.31
CA HIS A 229 16.29 -6.05 11.91
C HIS A 229 14.92 -5.91 11.22
N GLY A 230 14.86 -4.95 10.31
CA GLY A 230 13.76 -4.79 9.38
C GLY A 230 13.87 -5.70 8.16
N ALA A 231 12.93 -5.56 7.22
CA ALA A 231 12.87 -6.36 6.00
C ALA A 231 12.42 -5.52 4.79
N PRO A 232 12.72 -5.93 3.54
CA PRO A 232 12.23 -5.22 2.37
C PRO A 232 10.83 -5.72 1.96
N ALA A 233 9.85 -4.82 1.85
CA ALA A 233 8.62 -5.06 1.11
C ALA A 233 8.72 -4.48 -0.31
N ARG A 234 7.81 -4.86 -1.23
CA ARG A 234 7.84 -4.35 -2.61
C ARG A 234 6.60 -3.50 -2.92
N ILE A 235 6.84 -2.26 -3.35
CA ILE A 235 5.82 -1.40 -3.97
C ILE A 235 5.85 -1.66 -5.47
N THR A 236 4.74 -2.07 -6.06
CA THR A 236 4.57 -2.22 -7.51
C THR A 236 3.78 -1.04 -8.06
N VAL A 237 4.26 -0.45 -9.15
CA VAL A 237 3.60 0.67 -9.84
C VAL A 237 3.19 0.22 -11.24
N TRP A 238 1.91 0.42 -11.57
CA TRP A 238 1.33 0.16 -12.89
C TRP A 238 1.01 1.47 -13.60
N ASN A 239 1.00 1.42 -14.92
CA ASN A 239 0.35 2.45 -15.72
C ASN A 239 -1.18 2.32 -15.61
N ARG A 240 -1.92 3.31 -16.10
CA ARG A 240 -3.40 3.29 -16.10
C ARG A 240 -4.00 2.10 -16.86
N GLY A 241 -3.27 1.49 -17.78
CA GLY A 241 -3.68 0.29 -18.52
C GLY A 241 -3.40 -1.03 -17.80
N GLY A 242 -2.95 -1.00 -16.54
CA GLY A 242 -2.73 -2.19 -15.72
C GLY A 242 -1.45 -2.98 -16.03
N SER A 243 -0.49 -2.36 -16.76
CA SER A 243 0.83 -2.98 -17.02
C SER A 243 1.86 -2.49 -16.00
N PRO A 244 2.62 -3.37 -15.32
CA PRO A 244 3.67 -2.98 -14.39
C PRO A 244 4.74 -2.12 -15.08
N ARG A 245 5.16 -1.03 -14.43
CA ARG A 245 6.19 -0.10 -14.92
C ARG A 245 7.44 -0.09 -14.05
N ALA A 246 7.25 -0.22 -12.75
CA ALA A 246 8.32 -0.19 -11.77
C ALA A 246 7.97 -1.00 -10.54
N GLN A 247 9.00 -1.43 -9.84
CA GLN A 247 8.91 -1.84 -8.43
C GLN A 247 10.00 -1.13 -7.63
N TYR A 248 9.69 -0.85 -6.37
CA TYR A 248 10.61 -0.23 -5.43
C TYR A 248 10.63 -1.02 -4.13
N ALA A 249 11.81 -1.09 -3.51
CA ALA A 249 11.95 -1.68 -2.20
C ALA A 249 11.54 -0.67 -1.11
N TYR A 250 10.62 -1.07 -0.25
CA TYR A 250 10.23 -0.35 0.96
C TYR A 250 10.98 -0.95 2.16
N PRO A 251 11.74 -0.18 2.95
CA PRO A 251 12.44 -0.69 4.12
C PRO A 251 11.51 -0.69 5.35
N LEU A 252 10.95 -1.85 5.71
CA LEU A 252 10.24 -2.03 6.98
C LEU A 252 11.19 -1.80 8.15
N ASP A 253 10.71 -1.10 9.19
CA ASP A 253 11.46 -0.94 10.43
C ASP A 253 11.48 -2.25 11.24
N PRO A 254 12.47 -2.46 12.13
CA PRO A 254 12.40 -3.48 13.16
C PRO A 254 11.13 -3.35 14.03
N LEU A 255 10.70 -4.46 14.63
CA LEU A 255 9.61 -4.44 15.60
C LEU A 255 9.92 -3.40 16.70
N PRO A 256 8.92 -2.60 17.12
CA PRO A 256 9.12 -1.58 18.16
C PRO A 256 9.41 -2.15 19.55
N ALA A 257 9.22 -3.44 19.76
CA ALA A 257 9.55 -4.17 20.98
C ALA A 257 9.88 -5.63 20.67
N ALA A 258 10.66 -6.27 21.51
CA ALA A 258 10.86 -7.71 21.42
C ALA A 258 9.63 -8.47 21.95
N PRO A 259 9.23 -9.59 21.30
CA PRO A 259 8.14 -10.44 21.81
C PRO A 259 8.47 -11.09 23.16
N VAL A 260 7.45 -11.25 23.99
CA VAL A 260 7.55 -11.89 25.31
C VAL A 260 6.47 -12.97 25.44
N PRO A 261 6.85 -14.25 25.57
CA PRO A 261 8.21 -14.78 25.61
C PRO A 261 8.96 -14.68 24.27
N PRO A 262 10.30 -14.71 24.28
CA PRO A 262 11.09 -14.74 23.05
C PRO A 262 10.67 -15.90 22.14
N ALA A 263 10.82 -15.71 20.83
CA ALA A 263 10.50 -16.70 19.77
C ALA A 263 9.01 -17.06 19.59
N ARG A 264 8.08 -16.25 20.10
CA ARG A 264 6.69 -16.34 19.68
C ARG A 264 6.38 -15.44 18.48
N LEU A 265 5.28 -15.76 17.80
CA LEU A 265 4.84 -15.11 16.56
C LEU A 265 4.64 -13.61 16.80
N SER A 266 5.38 -12.83 16.07
CA SER A 266 5.09 -11.41 15.91
C SER A 266 4.92 -11.16 14.42
N ASP A 267 4.02 -10.28 14.09
CA ASP A 267 3.69 -9.91 12.71
C ASP A 267 3.97 -8.43 12.50
N SER A 268 4.54 -8.07 11.36
CA SER A 268 4.83 -6.68 11.03
C SER A 268 4.92 -6.50 9.53
N GLY A 269 4.19 -5.51 9.05
CA GLY A 269 4.15 -5.21 7.63
C GLY A 269 3.61 -3.82 7.33
N VAL A 270 3.49 -3.52 6.04
CA VAL A 270 2.80 -2.32 5.54
C VAL A 270 1.37 -2.69 5.20
N SER A 271 0.45 -2.28 6.03
CA SER A 271 -0.98 -2.59 5.89
C SER A 271 -1.72 -1.66 4.92
N GLU A 272 -1.20 -0.46 4.59
CA GLU A 272 -1.84 0.40 3.60
C GLU A 272 -0.88 1.45 3.04
N ILE A 273 -1.13 1.90 1.79
CA ILE A 273 -0.46 3.06 1.17
C ILE A 273 -1.48 4.03 0.59
N LEU A 274 -1.17 5.33 0.62
CA LEU A 274 -2.02 6.39 0.09
C LEU A 274 -1.18 7.45 -0.62
N ALA A 275 -1.39 7.67 -1.92
CA ALA A 275 -0.61 8.63 -2.69
C ALA A 275 -0.92 10.06 -2.29
N LEU A 276 0.12 10.86 -2.10
CA LEU A 276 0.09 12.31 -2.01
C LEU A 276 0.27 12.94 -3.40
N ASP A 277 1.11 12.31 -4.22
CA ASP A 277 1.37 12.68 -5.61
C ASP A 277 1.97 11.50 -6.39
N SER A 278 2.61 11.74 -7.52
CA SER A 278 3.22 10.68 -8.35
C SER A 278 4.40 9.96 -7.68
N HIS A 279 5.01 10.54 -6.66
CA HIS A 279 6.26 10.06 -6.06
C HIS A 279 6.20 9.92 -4.55
N ARG A 280 5.35 10.67 -3.87
CA ARG A 280 5.22 10.64 -2.41
C ARG A 280 3.94 9.93 -2.02
N TYR A 281 4.06 8.99 -1.10
CA TYR A 281 2.93 8.26 -0.56
C TYR A 281 3.00 8.26 0.97
N LEU A 282 1.87 8.08 1.60
CA LEU A 282 1.79 7.65 2.99
C LEU A 282 1.86 6.12 3.01
N ALA A 283 2.52 5.56 4.02
CA ALA A 283 2.60 4.13 4.26
C ALA A 283 2.30 3.86 5.74
N LEU A 284 1.35 2.98 6.00
CA LEU A 284 0.95 2.59 7.35
C LEU A 284 1.65 1.27 7.70
N GLU A 285 2.63 1.32 8.59
CA GLU A 285 3.21 0.11 9.19
C GLU A 285 2.39 -0.30 10.41
N ARG A 286 2.01 -1.56 10.46
CA ARG A 286 1.35 -2.20 11.59
C ARG A 286 2.18 -3.37 12.07
N SER A 287 2.25 -3.56 13.37
CA SER A 287 2.87 -4.72 14.00
C SER A 287 1.95 -5.26 15.08
N TRP A 288 1.86 -6.60 15.18
CA TRP A 288 1.37 -7.29 16.36
C TRP A 288 2.54 -7.97 17.05
N ILE A 289 2.68 -7.76 18.35
CA ILE A 289 3.83 -8.24 19.12
C ILE A 289 3.34 -9.00 20.34
N GLU A 290 3.66 -10.27 20.42
CA GLU A 290 3.31 -11.13 21.57
C GLU A 290 3.77 -10.49 22.88
N GLY A 291 2.83 -10.30 23.82
CA GLY A 291 3.08 -9.68 25.13
C GLY A 291 3.12 -8.15 25.12
N ALA A 292 3.16 -7.48 23.95
CA ALA A 292 3.15 -6.03 23.84
C ALA A 292 1.91 -5.47 23.12
N GLY A 293 1.23 -6.30 22.27
CA GLY A 293 0.05 -5.92 21.51
C GLY A 293 0.37 -5.18 20.21
N TYR A 294 -0.60 -4.43 19.72
CA TYR A 294 -0.49 -3.71 18.46
C TYR A 294 0.33 -2.43 18.55
N ALA A 295 1.07 -2.16 17.49
CA ALA A 295 1.75 -0.91 17.23
C ALA A 295 1.46 -0.46 15.79
N ALA A 296 1.26 0.84 15.56
CA ALA A 296 1.08 1.38 14.23
C ALA A 296 1.82 2.70 14.06
N ARG A 297 2.45 2.87 12.89
CA ARG A 297 3.21 4.06 12.52
C ARG A 297 2.89 4.46 11.10
N LEU A 298 2.62 5.74 10.90
CA LEU A 298 2.40 6.32 9.58
C LEU A 298 3.67 7.03 9.12
N TYR A 299 4.15 6.67 7.94
CA TYR A 299 5.31 7.27 7.29
C TYR A 299 4.89 8.01 6.02
N GLU A 300 5.59 9.08 5.69
CA GLU A 300 5.66 9.61 4.33
C GLU A 300 6.88 9.01 3.65
N ILE A 301 6.70 8.49 2.43
CA ILE A 301 7.77 7.90 1.62
C ILE A 301 7.96 8.68 0.32
N ASP A 302 9.17 8.63 -0.21
CA ASP A 302 9.52 9.22 -1.50
C ASP A 302 10.22 8.18 -2.38
N LEU A 303 9.64 7.97 -3.56
CA LEU A 303 10.14 7.02 -4.55
C LEU A 303 11.27 7.59 -5.40
N ARG A 304 11.50 8.91 -5.35
CA ARG A 304 12.56 9.56 -6.13
C ARG A 304 13.94 9.09 -5.70
N GLY A 305 14.77 8.77 -6.67
CA GLY A 305 16.11 8.24 -6.43
C GLY A 305 16.15 6.78 -5.98
N ALA A 306 15.01 6.14 -5.70
CA ALA A 306 14.97 4.71 -5.45
C ALA A 306 15.25 3.90 -6.73
N THR A 307 15.85 2.73 -6.56
CA THR A 307 16.17 1.84 -7.69
C THR A 307 14.89 1.11 -8.15
N ASN A 308 14.60 1.15 -9.46
CA ASN A 308 13.56 0.28 -10.02
C ASN A 308 14.05 -1.18 -10.01
N VAL A 309 13.39 -2.00 -9.20
CA VAL A 309 13.73 -3.42 -8.99
C VAL A 309 12.77 -4.40 -9.70
N LEU A 310 11.90 -3.92 -10.60
CA LEU A 310 10.89 -4.74 -11.27
C LEU A 310 11.49 -5.97 -11.99
N ALA A 311 12.65 -5.82 -12.59
CA ALA A 311 13.35 -6.91 -13.27
C ALA A 311 14.12 -7.86 -12.33
N ARG A 312 14.15 -7.56 -11.02
CA ARG A 312 14.88 -8.38 -10.06
C ARG A 312 13.98 -9.46 -9.48
N ASP A 313 14.45 -10.68 -9.57
CA ASP A 313 13.77 -11.81 -8.96
C ASP A 313 13.91 -11.78 -7.45
N SER A 314 15.09 -11.44 -6.93
CA SER A 314 15.42 -11.34 -5.50
C SER A 314 16.06 -9.98 -5.18
N LEU A 315 15.80 -9.49 -3.97
CA LEU A 315 16.46 -8.32 -3.38
C LEU A 315 17.65 -8.70 -2.50
N SER A 316 17.72 -9.96 -2.04
CA SER A 316 18.82 -10.48 -1.23
C SER A 316 20.07 -10.79 -2.05
N THR A 317 19.93 -10.94 -3.36
CA THR A 317 21.02 -11.28 -4.28
C THR A 317 21.17 -10.24 -5.38
N GLY A 318 22.37 -10.16 -5.98
CA GLY A 318 22.65 -9.24 -7.09
C GLY A 318 23.21 -7.89 -6.63
N PRO A 319 23.24 -6.88 -7.51
CA PRO A 319 23.84 -5.58 -7.20
C PRO A 319 23.03 -4.83 -6.12
N ALA A 320 23.71 -3.96 -5.37
CA ALA A 320 23.07 -3.06 -4.41
C ALA A 320 21.94 -2.25 -5.05
N TYR A 321 20.93 -1.90 -4.27
CA TYR A 321 19.83 -1.04 -4.67
C TYR A 321 19.60 0.05 -3.62
N ARG A 322 18.99 1.14 -4.02
CA ARG A 322 18.51 2.19 -3.11
C ARG A 322 17.02 1.97 -2.86
N PRO A 323 16.60 1.73 -1.61
CA PRO A 323 15.18 1.68 -1.25
C PRO A 323 14.54 3.07 -1.35
N VAL A 324 13.23 3.14 -1.21
CA VAL A 324 12.53 4.41 -0.99
C VAL A 324 13.01 5.05 0.31
N THR A 325 13.00 6.38 0.37
CA THR A 325 13.22 7.09 1.64
C THR A 325 11.91 7.17 2.41
N LYS A 326 11.97 7.15 3.75
CA LYS A 326 10.77 7.29 4.59
C LYS A 326 11.03 8.22 5.77
N ARG A 327 9.97 8.89 6.21
CA ARG A 327 9.95 9.82 7.33
C ARG A 327 8.70 9.61 8.17
N LEU A 328 8.85 9.43 9.47
CA LEU A 328 7.74 9.27 10.42
C LEU A 328 6.85 10.51 10.43
N VAL A 329 5.53 10.31 10.28
CA VAL A 329 4.48 11.31 10.31
C VAL A 329 3.66 11.23 11.59
N LEU A 330 3.28 10.02 11.99
CA LEU A 330 2.45 9.78 13.18
C LEU A 330 2.84 8.45 13.83
N ASP A 331 3.05 8.46 15.13
CA ASP A 331 3.30 7.25 15.93
C ASP A 331 2.07 6.99 16.82
N LEU A 332 1.30 5.96 16.46
CA LEU A 332 0.12 5.53 17.20
C LEU A 332 0.43 4.57 18.34
N THR A 333 1.68 4.09 18.49
CA THR A 333 2.09 3.22 19.61
C THR A 333 1.84 3.88 20.97
N ARG A 334 1.95 5.21 21.00
CA ARG A 334 1.72 6.04 22.21
C ARG A 334 0.34 6.66 22.26
N PHE A 335 -0.51 6.38 21.27
CA PHE A 335 -1.88 6.91 21.22
C PHE A 335 -2.73 6.28 22.33
N ARG A 336 -3.76 7.04 22.79
CA ARG A 336 -4.69 6.55 23.80
C ARG A 336 -6.13 6.85 23.34
N PRO A 337 -7.00 5.85 23.25
CA PRO A 337 -6.77 4.41 23.53
C PRO A 337 -5.72 3.79 22.60
N PRO A 338 -5.10 2.67 22.96
CA PRO A 338 -4.05 2.04 22.14
C PRO A 338 -4.50 1.77 20.71
N ALA A 339 -3.57 1.86 19.76
CA ALA A 339 -3.81 1.38 18.41
C ALA A 339 -4.17 -0.11 18.46
N GLN A 340 -5.11 -0.51 17.63
CA GLN A 340 -5.45 -1.89 17.36
C GLN A 340 -4.90 -2.28 15.99
N ASN A 341 -5.43 -3.29 15.37
CA ASN A 341 -5.05 -3.76 14.05
C ASN A 341 -5.33 -2.71 12.96
N MET A 342 -4.50 -1.65 12.88
CA MET A 342 -4.66 -0.55 11.93
C MET A 342 -4.31 -1.01 10.52
N GLU A 343 -5.30 -1.12 9.64
CA GLU A 343 -5.10 -1.66 8.30
C GLU A 343 -5.53 -0.73 7.17
N SER A 344 -6.37 0.26 7.44
CA SER A 344 -6.89 1.10 6.39
C SER A 344 -6.53 2.58 6.56
N LEU A 345 -6.41 3.28 5.42
CA LEU A 345 -6.02 4.68 5.35
C LEU A 345 -6.66 5.35 4.14
N ALA A 346 -7.38 6.46 4.34
CA ALA A 346 -7.93 7.25 3.25
C ALA A 346 -8.04 8.74 3.60
N PHE A 347 -8.11 9.58 2.57
CA PHE A 347 -8.48 10.98 2.76
C PHE A 347 -9.99 11.12 2.95
N GLY A 348 -10.39 11.82 3.99
CA GLY A 348 -11.74 12.28 4.19
C GLY A 348 -12.03 13.62 3.50
N PRO A 349 -13.10 14.33 3.88
CA PRO A 349 -13.42 15.62 3.33
C PRO A 349 -12.36 16.68 3.71
N ARG A 350 -12.07 17.61 2.79
CA ARG A 350 -11.25 18.77 3.11
C ARG A 350 -12.01 19.68 4.09
N LEU A 351 -11.33 20.10 5.16
CA LEU A 351 -11.91 20.94 6.20
C LEU A 351 -11.99 22.40 5.72
N ALA A 352 -12.86 23.20 6.34
CA ALA A 352 -13.00 24.62 6.03
C ALA A 352 -11.73 25.42 6.36
N SER A 353 -10.87 24.90 7.24
CA SER A 353 -9.54 25.46 7.55
C SER A 353 -8.53 25.30 6.39
N GLY A 354 -8.89 24.54 5.35
CA GLY A 354 -7.99 24.14 4.27
C GLY A 354 -7.17 22.87 4.56
N GLU A 355 -7.23 22.35 5.78
CA GLU A 355 -6.60 21.08 6.14
C GLU A 355 -7.30 19.90 5.48
N CYS A 356 -6.57 18.82 5.17
CA CYS A 356 -7.19 17.54 4.85
C CYS A 356 -7.68 16.85 6.13
N SER A 357 -8.68 16.03 6.04
CA SER A 357 -8.90 14.98 7.03
C SER A 357 -8.28 13.68 6.53
N LEU A 358 -7.64 12.95 7.42
CA LEU A 358 -7.04 11.64 7.21
C LEU A 358 -7.73 10.66 8.14
N VAL A 359 -8.22 9.55 7.60
CA VAL A 359 -8.93 8.52 8.37
C VAL A 359 -8.15 7.23 8.32
N LEU A 360 -7.90 6.66 9.49
CA LEU A 360 -7.33 5.33 9.67
C LEU A 360 -8.41 4.42 10.25
N GLY A 361 -8.48 3.18 9.79
CA GLY A 361 -9.39 2.18 10.34
C GLY A 361 -8.65 0.97 10.89
N SER A 362 -9.18 0.38 11.96
CA SER A 362 -8.74 -0.92 12.43
C SER A 362 -9.70 -2.01 12.00
N ASP A 363 -9.14 -3.12 11.58
CA ASP A 363 -9.85 -4.38 11.42
C ASP A 363 -10.08 -5.06 12.77
N ASP A 364 -11.22 -5.74 12.94
CA ASP A 364 -11.56 -6.51 14.13
C ASP A 364 -11.36 -8.03 13.97
N ASN A 365 -10.85 -8.48 12.80
CA ASN A 365 -10.63 -9.90 12.50
C ASN A 365 -11.82 -10.83 12.87
N PHE A 366 -13.02 -10.27 13.03
CA PHE A 366 -14.16 -10.94 13.65
C PHE A 366 -13.87 -11.51 15.05
N ASP A 367 -12.84 -11.01 15.74
CA ASP A 367 -12.44 -11.39 17.10
C ASP A 367 -13.12 -10.47 18.13
N PRO A 368 -13.78 -11.03 19.18
CA PRO A 368 -14.48 -10.24 20.17
C PRO A 368 -13.55 -9.36 21.05
N THR A 369 -12.26 -9.57 21.00
CA THR A 369 -11.26 -8.76 21.71
C THR A 369 -10.76 -7.56 20.91
N GLU A 370 -11.09 -7.51 19.62
CA GLU A 370 -10.71 -6.44 18.69
C GLU A 370 -11.94 -5.58 18.32
N THR A 371 -11.70 -4.43 17.72
CA THR A 371 -12.75 -3.46 17.44
C THR A 371 -12.58 -2.84 16.07
N THR A 372 -13.61 -2.87 15.24
CA THR A 372 -13.69 -2.01 14.07
C THR A 372 -13.80 -0.55 14.52
N ARG A 373 -12.70 0.20 14.38
CA ARG A 373 -12.58 1.58 14.85
C ARG A 373 -11.98 2.47 13.78
N PHE A 374 -12.54 3.66 13.63
CA PHE A 374 -12.03 4.70 12.72
C PHE A 374 -11.50 5.87 13.53
N LEU A 375 -10.26 6.27 13.26
CA LEU A 375 -9.60 7.43 13.83
C LEU A 375 -9.48 8.52 12.75
N ALA A 376 -9.93 9.72 13.02
CA ALA A 376 -9.80 10.85 12.11
C ALA A 376 -8.80 11.88 12.61
N PHE A 377 -7.97 12.39 11.72
CA PHE A 377 -6.95 13.42 11.99
C PHE A 377 -7.04 14.55 10.98
N ALA A 378 -6.74 15.77 11.40
CA ALA A 378 -6.45 16.87 10.48
C ALA A 378 -4.96 16.86 10.10
N ALA A 379 -4.68 17.19 8.84
CA ALA A 379 -3.31 17.28 8.34
C ALA A 379 -3.15 18.43 7.36
N ARG A 380 -1.92 18.93 7.22
CA ARG A 380 -1.49 19.95 6.25
C ARG A 380 -0.51 19.36 5.26
N ASP A 381 -0.31 20.09 4.16
CA ASP A 381 0.67 19.74 3.14
C ASP A 381 0.38 18.37 2.46
N CYS A 382 -0.92 18.08 2.30
CA CYS A 382 -1.47 16.89 1.64
C CYS A 382 -1.91 17.17 0.19
#